data_f403f55dcf036c384de0d693b4921106
#
_entry.id   f403f55dcf036c384de0d693b4921106
#
_cell.length_a   1.000
_cell.length_b   1.000
_cell.length_c   1.000
_cell.angle_alpha   90.00
_cell.angle_beta   90.00
_cell.angle_gamma   90.00
#
_symmetry.space_group_name_H-M   'P 1'
#
loop_
_entity.id
_entity.type
_entity.pdbx_description
1 polymer ?
#
loop_
_entity_poly.entity_id
_entity_poly.type
_entity_poly.pdbx_seq_one_letter_code
_entity_poly.pdbx_strand_id
1 'polypeptide(L)'
;MLTRIYIDNFRCFVNFEYKPEQKQLLLGSNGSGKSSLLDAVRYVKSFICGEENPFTQSTRTRWQSRPLQVIEIDSLLNGQEYQYRIEIRFDSETRQPSVNLETLKVSGASRFELADGKLRFFLDSTTQETAKPPDSARSALHLSRLSNPHVNRFMEWLDSVHCLRIDAYGSEMSDMADSGESQPEYELNNFASWYRYLLEAHPAENVRFLSSMRKVLDGFQELRFYSSGGGVEQLRAVFAASESKSVNYFLSELSDGQRYLLALYMILHFLVAKGSTVFIDEPDNFIALREVQPWLKAAEEAIEDYHGQLILISHHPEILNQWASRHGLRFFRENNGHVRTERFRSDPKGDLQPSELIARGWEDA
;
A
#
# COMPACT_ATOMS: atom_id res chain seq x y z
N MET A 1 -1.83 9.15 9.33
CA MET A 1 -0.76 9.23 8.31
C MET A 1 0.46 8.48 8.82
N LEU A 2 1.09 7.70 7.96
CA LEU A 2 2.37 7.03 8.24
C LEU A 2 3.49 8.08 8.35
N THR A 3 4.30 8.01 9.40
CA THR A 3 5.36 9.02 9.65
C THR A 3 6.77 8.44 9.60
N ARG A 4 6.92 7.14 9.92
CA ARG A 4 8.23 6.48 9.92
C ARG A 4 8.07 4.98 9.74
N ILE A 5 9.00 4.38 9.02
CA ILE A 5 9.24 2.94 8.97
C ILE A 5 10.72 2.71 9.29
N TYR A 6 11.00 1.81 10.22
CA TYR A 6 12.34 1.29 10.48
C TYR A 6 12.38 -0.20 10.20
N ILE A 7 13.42 -0.65 9.50
CA ILE A 7 13.57 -2.03 9.08
C ILE A 7 15.02 -2.48 9.32
N ASP A 8 15.18 -3.58 10.08
CA ASP A 8 16.48 -4.22 10.24
C ASP A 8 16.38 -5.73 9.95
N ASN A 9 17.35 -6.23 9.21
CA ASN A 9 17.46 -7.64 8.84
C ASN A 9 16.27 -8.20 8.03
N PHE A 10 15.74 -7.39 7.12
CA PHE A 10 14.68 -7.82 6.20
C PHE A 10 15.13 -7.65 4.75
N ARG A 11 15.21 -8.73 3.98
CA ARG A 11 15.64 -8.74 2.56
C ARG A 11 16.95 -7.96 2.33
N CYS A 12 16.86 -6.75 1.78
CA CYS A 12 18.00 -5.87 1.52
C CYS A 12 18.16 -4.75 2.57
N PHE A 13 17.31 -4.70 3.57
CA PHE A 13 17.34 -3.67 4.60
C PHE A 13 18.13 -4.10 5.83
N VAL A 14 19.09 -3.25 6.21
CA VAL A 14 19.84 -3.37 7.44
C VAL A 14 20.00 -1.96 8.04
N ASN A 15 19.46 -1.79 9.25
CA ASN A 15 19.43 -0.49 9.92
C ASN A 15 18.94 0.62 8.98
N PHE A 16 17.75 0.42 8.41
CA PHE A 16 17.17 1.29 7.41
C PHE A 16 16.00 2.07 8.01
N GLU A 17 16.00 3.38 7.83
CA GLU A 17 14.91 4.26 8.22
C GLU A 17 14.34 4.96 6.99
N TYR A 18 13.01 5.02 6.91
CA TYR A 18 12.26 5.75 5.90
C TYR A 18 11.19 6.62 6.55
N LYS A 19 11.18 7.89 6.20
CA LYS A 19 10.18 8.87 6.66
C LYS A 19 9.41 9.39 5.44
N PRO A 20 8.24 8.83 5.15
CA PRO A 20 7.44 9.23 4.00
C PRO A 20 6.89 10.65 4.17
N GLU A 21 6.88 11.37 3.06
CA GLU A 21 6.09 12.60 2.91
C GLU A 21 4.64 12.24 2.56
N GLN A 22 3.76 13.23 2.54
CA GLN A 22 2.37 13.04 2.12
C GLN A 22 2.26 12.66 0.64
N LYS A 23 3.10 13.25 -0.20
CA LYS A 23 3.32 12.90 -1.60
C LYS A 23 4.76 12.42 -1.72
N GLN A 24 5.00 11.22 -2.22
CA GLN A 24 6.37 10.69 -2.34
C GLN A 24 6.50 9.87 -3.62
N LEU A 25 7.62 10.07 -4.33
CA LEU A 25 8.03 9.26 -5.46
C LEU A 25 9.32 8.51 -5.12
N LEU A 26 9.28 7.19 -5.12
CA LEU A 26 10.43 6.33 -4.88
C LEU A 26 11.11 6.00 -6.20
N LEU A 27 12.37 6.39 -6.32
CA LEU A 27 13.21 6.25 -7.50
C LEU A 27 14.36 5.28 -7.24
N GLY A 28 15.00 4.81 -8.28
CA GLY A 28 16.20 3.98 -8.20
C GLY A 28 16.15 2.77 -9.13
N SER A 29 17.30 2.18 -9.38
CA SER A 29 17.46 1.02 -10.26
C SER A 29 16.66 -0.21 -9.78
N ASN A 30 16.47 -1.18 -10.69
CA ASN A 30 15.89 -2.47 -10.31
C ASN A 30 16.73 -3.16 -9.23
N GLY A 31 16.07 -3.72 -8.21
CA GLY A 31 16.75 -4.35 -7.08
C GLY A 31 17.26 -3.37 -6.01
N SER A 32 16.99 -2.07 -6.11
CA SER A 32 17.36 -1.08 -5.09
C SER A 32 16.59 -1.20 -3.77
N GLY A 33 15.47 -1.95 -3.74
CA GLY A 33 14.71 -2.20 -2.51
C GLY A 33 13.33 -1.55 -2.46
N LYS A 34 12.90 -0.81 -3.48
CA LYS A 34 11.60 -0.12 -3.51
C LYS A 34 10.41 -1.05 -3.21
N SER A 35 10.22 -2.11 -4.00
CA SER A 35 9.15 -3.10 -3.78
C SER A 35 9.35 -3.90 -2.47
N SER A 36 10.59 -4.06 -2.00
CA SER A 36 10.85 -4.70 -0.69
C SER A 36 10.36 -3.84 0.49
N LEU A 37 10.29 -2.51 0.34
CA LEU A 37 9.68 -1.61 1.33
C LEU A 37 8.17 -1.86 1.42
N LEU A 38 7.49 -1.95 0.28
CA LEU A 38 6.07 -2.28 0.23
C LEU A 38 5.79 -3.64 0.88
N ASP A 39 6.63 -4.63 0.58
CA ASP A 39 6.50 -5.96 1.19
C ASP A 39 6.67 -5.93 2.72
N ALA A 40 7.57 -5.10 3.26
CA ALA A 40 7.73 -4.98 4.71
C ALA A 40 6.43 -4.44 5.36
N VAL A 41 5.82 -3.40 4.78
CA VAL A 41 4.54 -2.84 5.25
C VAL A 41 3.42 -3.87 5.13
N ARG A 42 3.30 -4.51 3.98
CA ARG A 42 2.28 -5.53 3.71
C ARG A 42 2.38 -6.71 4.67
N TYR A 43 3.60 -7.19 4.94
CA TYR A 43 3.83 -8.31 5.85
C TYR A 43 3.45 -7.97 7.30
N VAL A 44 3.77 -6.77 7.75
CA VAL A 44 3.33 -6.33 9.10
C VAL A 44 1.81 -6.23 9.16
N LYS A 45 1.17 -5.64 8.12
CA LYS A 45 -0.30 -5.57 8.07
C LYS A 45 -0.94 -6.95 8.08
N SER A 46 -0.52 -7.85 7.20
CA SER A 46 -1.03 -9.23 7.11
C SER A 46 -0.84 -9.97 8.44
N PHE A 47 0.32 -9.85 9.07
CA PHE A 47 0.61 -10.45 10.36
C PHE A 47 -0.32 -9.94 11.48
N ILE A 48 -0.55 -8.62 11.57
CA ILE A 48 -1.42 -8.01 12.58
C ILE A 48 -2.88 -8.33 12.33
N CYS A 49 -3.31 -8.36 11.06
CA CYS A 49 -4.71 -8.68 10.71
C CYS A 49 -5.07 -10.16 10.94
N GLY A 50 -4.11 -10.99 11.34
CA GLY A 50 -4.34 -12.39 11.73
C GLY A 50 -4.36 -13.36 10.56
N GLU A 51 -3.83 -12.97 9.42
CA GLU A 51 -3.53 -13.84 8.29
C GLU A 51 -2.34 -14.78 8.63
N GLU A 52 -1.88 -15.56 7.66
CA GLU A 52 -0.71 -16.40 7.85
C GLU A 52 0.54 -15.58 8.18
N ASN A 53 1.44 -16.15 8.98
CA ASN A 53 2.70 -15.48 9.30
C ASN A 53 3.58 -15.37 8.04
N PRO A 54 3.77 -14.17 7.49
CA PRO A 54 4.52 -13.98 6.25
C PRO A 54 6.04 -14.04 6.46
N PHE A 55 6.50 -13.98 7.73
CA PHE A 55 7.92 -13.99 8.05
C PHE A 55 8.50 -15.39 7.96
N THR A 56 9.50 -15.55 7.10
CA THR A 56 10.21 -16.82 6.86
C THR A 56 11.72 -16.57 6.81
N GLN A 57 12.52 -17.64 6.76
CA GLN A 57 13.96 -17.51 6.56
C GLN A 57 14.32 -16.72 5.29
N SER A 58 13.50 -16.79 4.25
CA SER A 58 13.72 -16.07 3.00
C SER A 58 13.50 -14.55 3.12
N THR A 59 12.79 -14.10 4.17
CA THR A 59 12.61 -12.67 4.45
C THR A 59 13.82 -12.04 5.13
N ARG A 60 14.72 -12.84 5.71
CA ARG A 60 15.94 -12.32 6.34
C ARG A 60 16.93 -11.81 5.32
N THR A 61 17.75 -10.87 5.74
CA THR A 61 18.89 -10.41 4.97
C THR A 61 19.94 -11.51 4.86
N ARG A 62 20.27 -11.91 3.62
CA ARG A 62 21.12 -13.11 3.36
C ARG A 62 22.55 -13.00 3.90
N TRP A 63 23.07 -11.77 4.05
CA TRP A 63 24.42 -11.52 4.53
C TRP A 63 24.49 -11.12 6.02
N GLN A 64 23.37 -11.27 6.75
CA GLN A 64 23.32 -11.05 8.19
C GLN A 64 23.22 -12.38 8.93
N SER A 65 24.09 -12.57 9.94
CA SER A 65 24.04 -13.75 10.78
C SER A 65 23.07 -13.60 11.97
N ARG A 66 22.66 -12.36 12.30
CA ARG A 66 21.75 -12.11 13.44
C ARG A 66 20.40 -12.78 13.22
N PRO A 67 19.90 -13.54 14.25
CA PRO A 67 18.64 -14.26 14.12
C PRO A 67 17.41 -13.36 14.30
N LEU A 68 17.59 -12.08 14.63
CA LEU A 68 16.52 -11.14 14.93
C LEU A 68 16.23 -10.25 13.73
N GLN A 69 14.96 -10.15 13.37
CA GLN A 69 14.43 -9.22 12.39
C GLN A 69 13.54 -8.20 13.11
N VAL A 70 13.70 -6.92 12.79
CA VAL A 70 12.98 -5.83 13.47
C VAL A 70 12.26 -4.97 12.42
N ILE A 71 10.99 -4.69 12.66
CA ILE A 71 10.23 -3.70 11.90
C ILE A 71 9.49 -2.79 12.87
N GLU A 72 9.60 -1.47 12.63
CA GLU A 72 8.84 -0.46 13.35
C GLU A 72 8.00 0.35 12.37
N ILE A 73 6.79 0.70 12.79
CA ILE A 73 5.87 1.54 12.02
C ILE A 73 5.32 2.61 12.96
N ASP A 74 5.63 3.88 12.64
CA ASP A 74 5.11 5.02 13.39
C ASP A 74 4.07 5.75 12.56
N SER A 75 3.01 6.23 13.23
CA SER A 75 1.93 6.96 12.60
C SER A 75 1.43 8.10 13.48
N LEU A 76 0.92 9.15 12.85
CA LEU A 76 0.26 10.26 13.52
C LEU A 76 -1.26 10.15 13.30
N LEU A 77 -2.00 9.87 14.37
CA LEU A 77 -3.45 9.66 14.34
C LEU A 77 -4.14 10.62 15.30
N ASN A 78 -4.94 11.54 14.80
CA ASN A 78 -5.65 12.55 15.61
C ASN A 78 -4.71 13.33 16.55
N GLY A 79 -3.53 13.70 16.06
CA GLY A 79 -2.53 14.44 16.83
C GLY A 79 -1.74 13.62 17.85
N GLN A 80 -1.97 12.31 17.94
CA GLN A 80 -1.21 11.40 18.79
C GLN A 80 -0.25 10.54 17.96
N GLU A 81 0.98 10.39 18.42
CA GLU A 81 1.98 9.51 17.82
C GLU A 81 1.76 8.07 18.27
N TYR A 82 1.63 7.16 17.33
CA TYR A 82 1.54 5.72 17.53
C TYR A 82 2.83 5.09 17.03
N GLN A 83 3.47 4.29 17.87
CA GLN A 83 4.73 3.62 17.59
C GLN A 83 4.55 2.11 17.79
N TYR A 84 4.50 1.39 16.69
CA TYR A 84 4.44 -0.08 16.69
C TYR A 84 5.81 -0.65 16.41
N ARG A 85 6.19 -1.70 17.15
CA ARG A 85 7.43 -2.45 16.96
C ARG A 85 7.17 -3.93 17.05
N ILE A 86 7.71 -4.67 16.10
CA ILE A 86 7.76 -6.13 16.10
C ILE A 86 9.19 -6.62 15.95
N GLU A 87 9.53 -7.66 16.72
CA GLU A 87 10.76 -8.40 16.61
C GLU A 87 10.44 -9.87 16.36
N ILE A 88 10.92 -10.40 15.24
CA ILE A 88 10.81 -11.80 14.88
C ILE A 88 12.17 -12.46 15.11
N ARG A 89 12.19 -13.50 15.93
CA ARG A 89 13.36 -14.33 16.16
C ARG A 89 13.25 -15.61 15.38
N PHE A 90 14.30 -15.94 14.67
CA PHE A 90 14.42 -17.22 13.96
C PHE A 90 15.26 -18.18 14.78
N ASP A 91 14.69 -19.33 15.10
CA ASP A 91 15.40 -20.38 15.81
C ASP A 91 16.59 -20.90 15.01
N SER A 92 17.70 -21.16 15.65
CA SER A 92 18.96 -21.55 14.99
C SER A 92 18.93 -22.97 14.41
N GLU A 93 18.15 -23.87 15.00
CA GLU A 93 18.07 -25.29 14.63
C GLU A 93 16.88 -25.55 13.70
N THR A 94 15.69 -25.16 14.14
CA THR A 94 14.44 -25.41 13.40
C THR A 94 14.18 -24.38 12.31
N ARG A 95 14.84 -23.22 12.38
CA ARG A 95 14.65 -22.06 11.50
C ARG A 95 13.22 -21.47 11.51
N GLN A 96 12.42 -21.86 12.49
CA GLN A 96 11.05 -21.36 12.62
C GLN A 96 11.02 -19.94 13.17
N PRO A 97 10.16 -19.06 12.63
CA PRO A 97 9.95 -17.71 13.15
C PRO A 97 9.10 -17.74 14.43
N SER A 98 9.45 -16.92 15.38
CA SER A 98 8.64 -16.66 16.58
C SER A 98 8.67 -15.19 16.94
N VAL A 99 7.59 -14.69 17.53
CA VAL A 99 7.55 -13.31 18.04
C VAL A 99 8.39 -13.22 19.30
N ASN A 100 9.45 -12.42 19.24
CA ASN A 100 10.33 -12.12 20.37
C ASN A 100 9.79 -10.95 21.20
N LEU A 101 9.34 -9.90 20.53
CA LEU A 101 8.77 -8.69 21.11
C LEU A 101 7.69 -8.16 20.18
N GLU A 102 6.56 -7.70 20.73
CA GLU A 102 5.58 -6.92 20.01
C GLU A 102 5.06 -5.82 20.93
N THR A 103 5.13 -4.56 20.50
CA THR A 103 4.73 -3.42 21.34
C THR A 103 3.96 -2.39 20.55
N LEU A 104 3.02 -1.72 21.25
CA LEU A 104 2.38 -0.50 20.76
C LEU A 104 2.47 0.58 21.85
N LYS A 105 3.08 1.72 21.50
CA LYS A 105 3.14 2.92 22.33
C LYS A 105 2.31 4.04 21.70
N VAL A 106 1.72 4.88 22.54
CA VAL A 106 0.98 6.06 22.10
C VAL A 106 1.49 7.27 22.88
N SER A 107 2.04 8.24 22.16
CA SER A 107 2.69 9.42 22.75
C SER A 107 3.69 9.06 23.85
N GLY A 108 4.50 8.01 23.58
CA GLY A 108 5.53 7.48 24.49
C GLY A 108 5.03 6.53 25.59
N ALA A 109 3.72 6.46 25.84
CA ALA A 109 3.15 5.55 26.84
C ALA A 109 2.85 4.17 26.23
N SER A 110 3.29 3.09 26.88
CA SER A 110 2.94 1.72 26.45
C SER A 110 1.45 1.49 26.55
N ARG A 111 0.85 0.88 25.52
CA ARG A 111 -0.56 0.46 25.47
C ARG A 111 -0.70 -1.04 25.34
N PHE A 112 0.28 -1.68 24.75
CA PHE A 112 0.34 -3.11 24.51
C PHE A 112 1.81 -3.56 24.49
N GLU A 113 2.09 -4.72 25.09
CA GLU A 113 3.41 -5.34 25.06
C GLU A 113 3.29 -6.86 25.14
N LEU A 114 3.93 -7.55 24.21
CA LEU A 114 4.28 -8.96 24.30
C LEU A 114 5.77 -9.08 24.44
N ALA A 115 6.25 -9.50 25.60
CA ALA A 115 7.67 -9.71 25.91
C ALA A 115 7.83 -10.85 26.91
N ASP A 116 8.93 -11.60 26.82
CA ASP A 116 9.28 -12.68 27.77
C ASP A 116 8.16 -13.69 28.01
N GLY A 117 7.36 -13.99 26.98
CA GLY A 117 6.24 -14.92 27.08
C GLY A 117 5.02 -14.36 27.84
N LYS A 118 4.97 -13.08 28.12
CA LYS A 118 3.88 -12.41 28.81
C LYS A 118 3.26 -11.34 27.92
N LEU A 119 1.94 -11.28 27.99
CA LEU A 119 1.13 -10.31 27.29
C LEU A 119 0.60 -9.29 28.29
N ARG A 120 0.91 -8.01 28.08
CA ARG A 120 0.50 -6.90 28.95
C ARG A 120 -0.32 -5.89 28.19
N PHE A 121 -1.44 -5.49 28.79
CA PHE A 121 -2.31 -4.42 28.32
C PHE A 121 -2.26 -3.27 29.32
N PHE A 122 -1.98 -2.08 28.84
CA PHE A 122 -1.90 -0.87 29.65
C PHE A 122 -3.14 -0.01 29.36
N LEU A 123 -4.11 -0.07 30.27
CA LEU A 123 -5.25 0.82 30.32
C LEU A 123 -4.88 2.04 31.19
N ASP A 124 -5.59 3.16 31.03
CA ASP A 124 -5.19 4.42 31.69
C ASP A 124 -5.08 4.32 33.22
N SER A 125 -5.79 3.40 33.86
CA SER A 125 -5.77 3.20 35.33
C SER A 125 -5.31 1.82 35.78
N THR A 126 -5.12 0.86 34.87
CA THR A 126 -4.80 -0.53 35.24
C THR A 126 -3.89 -1.18 34.21
N THR A 127 -3.04 -2.10 34.68
CA THR A 127 -2.29 -3.01 33.81
C THR A 127 -2.88 -4.41 33.95
N GLN A 128 -3.22 -5.03 32.83
CA GLN A 128 -3.64 -6.43 32.80
C GLN A 128 -2.49 -7.25 32.19
N GLU A 129 -2.13 -8.32 32.90
CA GLU A 129 -1.12 -9.28 32.44
C GLU A 129 -1.77 -10.65 32.25
N THR A 130 -1.47 -11.31 31.15
CA THR A 130 -1.89 -12.68 30.88
C THR A 130 -0.75 -13.49 30.28
N ALA A 131 -0.81 -14.82 30.37
CA ALA A 131 0.15 -15.67 29.73
C ALA A 131 0.10 -15.51 28.20
N LYS A 132 1.24 -15.67 27.55
CA LYS A 132 1.32 -15.67 26.09
C LYS A 132 0.38 -16.73 25.50
N PRO A 133 -0.39 -16.42 24.48
CA PRO A 133 -1.15 -17.43 23.75
C PRO A 133 -0.22 -18.54 23.23
N PRO A 134 -0.70 -19.80 23.16
CA PRO A 134 0.12 -20.91 22.72
C PRO A 134 0.66 -20.77 21.29
N ASP A 135 0.01 -19.98 20.45
CA ASP A 135 0.43 -19.74 19.08
C ASP A 135 1.42 -18.54 19.01
N SER A 136 2.72 -18.89 19.02
CA SER A 136 3.80 -17.89 18.91
C SER A 136 4.00 -17.35 17.48
N ALA A 137 3.27 -17.86 16.52
CA ALA A 137 3.38 -17.47 15.11
C ALA A 137 2.45 -16.33 14.71
N ARG A 138 1.53 -15.92 15.59
CA ARG A 138 0.54 -14.85 15.31
C ARG A 138 0.80 -13.60 16.13
N SER A 139 0.33 -12.46 15.63
CA SER A 139 0.29 -11.20 16.37
C SER A 139 -0.62 -11.33 17.59
N ALA A 140 -0.10 -10.93 18.75
CA ALA A 140 -0.91 -10.87 19.95
C ALA A 140 -1.72 -9.55 20.02
N LEU A 141 -1.40 -8.55 19.21
CA LEU A 141 -2.16 -7.30 19.10
C LEU A 141 -3.60 -7.57 18.63
N HIS A 142 -3.79 -8.55 17.75
CA HIS A 142 -5.12 -8.96 17.27
C HIS A 142 -6.05 -9.38 18.41
N LEU A 143 -5.55 -10.06 19.43
CA LEU A 143 -6.31 -10.52 20.58
C LEU A 143 -6.79 -9.38 21.50
N SER A 144 -6.15 -8.22 21.43
CA SER A 144 -6.44 -7.05 22.28
C SER A 144 -7.43 -6.06 21.66
N ARG A 145 -7.87 -6.31 20.42
CA ARG A 145 -8.74 -5.42 19.64
C ARG A 145 -10.02 -5.00 20.38
N LEU A 146 -10.60 -5.89 21.18
CA LEU A 146 -11.88 -5.64 21.87
C LEU A 146 -11.74 -4.87 23.19
N SER A 147 -10.53 -4.72 23.74
CA SER A 147 -10.31 -4.24 25.11
C SER A 147 -9.62 -2.88 25.21
N ASN A 148 -8.97 -2.41 24.15
CA ASN A 148 -8.14 -1.20 24.20
C ASN A 148 -8.44 -0.26 23.03
N PRO A 149 -9.01 0.95 23.28
CA PRO A 149 -9.38 1.89 22.22
C PRO A 149 -8.19 2.40 21.40
N HIS A 150 -6.98 2.46 21.98
CA HIS A 150 -5.77 2.83 21.23
C HIS A 150 -5.35 1.73 20.27
N VAL A 151 -5.44 0.46 20.68
CA VAL A 151 -5.17 -0.68 19.80
C VAL A 151 -6.17 -0.69 18.65
N ASN A 152 -7.46 -0.51 18.92
CA ASN A 152 -8.49 -0.43 17.87
C ASN A 152 -8.19 0.65 16.86
N ARG A 153 -7.87 1.86 17.31
CA ARG A 153 -7.55 2.99 16.43
C ARG A 153 -6.31 2.73 15.57
N PHE A 154 -5.28 2.11 16.14
CA PHE A 154 -4.10 1.73 15.37
C PHE A 154 -4.43 0.68 14.31
N MET A 155 -5.23 -0.32 14.63
CA MET A 155 -5.66 -1.36 13.69
C MET A 155 -6.55 -0.79 12.58
N GLU A 156 -7.53 0.07 12.92
CA GLU A 156 -8.37 0.77 11.94
C GLU A 156 -7.53 1.62 10.97
N TRP A 157 -6.52 2.31 11.50
CA TRP A 157 -5.58 3.01 10.64
C TRP A 157 -4.76 2.06 9.77
N LEU A 158 -4.26 0.97 10.33
CA LEU A 158 -3.47 -0.01 9.57
C LEU A 158 -4.32 -0.68 8.48
N ASP A 159 -5.62 -0.90 8.72
CA ASP A 159 -6.57 -1.35 7.70
C ASP A 159 -6.66 -0.35 6.53
N SER A 160 -6.49 0.95 6.78
CA SER A 160 -6.46 2.01 5.75
C SER A 160 -5.08 2.19 5.08
N VAL A 161 -4.07 1.39 5.41
CA VAL A 161 -2.80 1.35 4.70
C VAL A 161 -2.87 0.31 3.60
N HIS A 162 -2.68 0.72 2.36
CA HIS A 162 -2.75 -0.16 1.20
C HIS A 162 -1.43 -0.18 0.44
N CYS A 163 -0.97 -1.36 0.09
CA CYS A 163 0.15 -1.57 -0.82
C CYS A 163 -0.42 -2.28 -2.05
N LEU A 164 -0.33 -1.66 -3.20
CA LEU A 164 -0.96 -2.14 -4.43
C LEU A 164 0.05 -2.23 -5.56
N ARG A 165 -0.07 -3.26 -6.35
CA ARG A 165 0.63 -3.45 -7.61
C ARG A 165 -0.41 -3.96 -8.60
N ILE A 166 -0.79 -3.10 -9.54
CA ILE A 166 -1.82 -3.47 -10.51
C ILE A 166 -1.18 -4.40 -11.54
N ASP A 167 -1.68 -5.62 -11.69
CA ASP A 167 -1.28 -6.54 -12.75
C ASP A 167 -2.37 -6.61 -13.82
N ALA A 168 -2.15 -5.93 -14.95
CA ALA A 168 -3.08 -5.95 -16.06
C ALA A 168 -2.85 -7.12 -17.03
N TYR A 169 -1.71 -7.80 -16.97
CA TYR A 169 -1.45 -9.00 -17.79
C TYR A 169 -2.14 -10.24 -17.24
N GLY A 170 -2.43 -10.24 -15.96
CA GLY A 170 -3.15 -11.34 -15.37
C GLY A 170 -4.58 -11.35 -15.88
N SER A 171 -5.04 -12.51 -16.32
CA SER A 171 -6.47 -12.86 -16.39
C SER A 171 -7.19 -12.69 -15.03
N GLU A 172 -6.59 -11.94 -14.11
CA GLU A 172 -6.81 -12.02 -12.67
C GLU A 172 -7.60 -10.85 -12.12
N MET A 173 -7.73 -9.71 -12.85
CA MET A 173 -8.73 -8.70 -12.47
C MET A 173 -10.12 -9.31 -12.71
N SER A 174 -10.60 -10.06 -11.70
CA SER A 174 -11.86 -10.79 -11.80
C SER A 174 -13.02 -9.85 -12.06
N ASP A 175 -13.84 -10.20 -13.02
CA ASP A 175 -15.13 -9.55 -13.30
C ASP A 175 -16.30 -10.22 -12.55
N MET A 176 -16.03 -11.29 -11.81
CA MET A 176 -17.01 -12.05 -11.04
C MET A 176 -17.02 -11.63 -9.58
N ALA A 177 -18.21 -11.46 -9.02
CA ALA A 177 -18.42 -11.20 -7.61
C ALA A 177 -19.54 -12.11 -7.08
N ASP A 178 -19.24 -12.90 -6.07
CA ASP A 178 -20.21 -13.67 -5.29
C ASP A 178 -20.58 -12.94 -3.99
N SER A 179 -19.67 -12.15 -3.47
CA SER A 179 -19.84 -11.33 -2.27
C SER A 179 -19.09 -9.99 -2.42
N GLY A 180 -19.39 -9.03 -1.54
CA GLY A 180 -18.63 -7.78 -1.45
C GLY A 180 -17.42 -7.94 -0.53
N GLU A 181 -16.25 -7.50 -0.96
CA GLU A 181 -15.00 -7.47 -0.19
C GLU A 181 -14.60 -6.04 0.14
N SER A 182 -14.41 -5.74 1.43
CA SER A 182 -14.16 -4.38 1.90
C SER A 182 -12.74 -3.86 1.61
N GLN A 183 -11.79 -4.75 1.31
CA GLN A 183 -10.39 -4.42 1.07
C GLN A 183 -9.95 -4.85 -0.32
N PRO A 184 -9.17 -4.02 -1.04
CA PRO A 184 -8.54 -4.44 -2.28
C PRO A 184 -7.41 -5.41 -2.00
N GLU A 185 -7.28 -6.46 -2.81
CA GLU A 185 -6.10 -7.31 -2.83
C GLU A 185 -4.89 -6.59 -3.44
N TYR A 186 -3.70 -7.10 -3.15
CA TYR A 186 -2.43 -6.50 -3.59
C TYR A 186 -2.35 -6.27 -5.11
N GLU A 187 -2.82 -7.23 -5.90
CA GLU A 187 -2.82 -7.19 -7.37
C GLU A 187 -4.20 -6.83 -7.95
N LEU A 188 -5.16 -6.47 -7.10
CA LEU A 188 -6.55 -6.17 -7.45
C LEU A 188 -7.30 -7.34 -8.13
N ASN A 189 -6.95 -8.59 -7.80
CA ASN A 189 -7.62 -9.77 -8.35
C ASN A 189 -9.11 -9.79 -7.99
N ASN A 190 -9.46 -9.25 -6.83
CA ASN A 190 -10.83 -9.12 -6.33
C ASN A 190 -11.56 -7.84 -6.80
N PHE A 191 -11.20 -7.28 -7.95
CA PHE A 191 -11.70 -5.98 -8.42
C PHE A 191 -13.23 -5.87 -8.40
N ALA A 192 -13.96 -6.86 -8.94
CA ALA A 192 -15.42 -6.84 -8.96
C ALA A 192 -16.03 -6.97 -7.55
N SER A 193 -15.51 -7.86 -6.70
CA SER A 193 -15.96 -8.04 -5.32
C SER A 193 -15.71 -6.77 -4.49
N TRP A 194 -14.55 -6.11 -4.69
CA TRP A 194 -14.24 -4.85 -4.07
C TRP A 194 -15.17 -3.73 -4.57
N TYR A 195 -15.37 -3.60 -5.88
CA TYR A 195 -16.29 -2.59 -6.44
C TYR A 195 -17.73 -2.80 -5.96
N ARG A 196 -18.19 -4.05 -5.81
CA ARG A 196 -19.52 -4.36 -5.25
C ARG A 196 -19.69 -3.79 -3.84
N TYR A 197 -18.72 -4.05 -2.97
CA TYR A 197 -18.73 -3.48 -1.63
C TYR A 197 -18.74 -1.94 -1.67
N LEU A 198 -17.91 -1.33 -2.51
CA LEU A 198 -17.80 0.13 -2.61
C LEU A 198 -19.10 0.77 -3.13
N LEU A 199 -19.76 0.12 -4.06
CA LEU A 199 -21.05 0.59 -4.61
C LEU A 199 -22.12 0.66 -3.52
N GLU A 200 -22.17 -0.31 -2.61
CA GLU A 200 -23.11 -0.37 -1.50
C GLU A 200 -22.73 0.56 -0.35
N ALA A 201 -21.46 0.56 0.05
CA ALA A 201 -20.97 1.28 1.21
C ALA A 201 -20.69 2.77 0.94
N HIS A 202 -20.36 3.15 -0.31
CA HIS A 202 -19.85 4.47 -0.69
C HIS A 202 -20.52 5.03 -1.96
N PRO A 203 -21.86 5.16 -2.02
CA PRO A 203 -22.56 5.56 -3.25
C PRO A 203 -22.21 6.96 -3.73
N ALA A 204 -21.90 7.91 -2.83
CA ALA A 204 -21.53 9.28 -3.19
C ALA A 204 -20.17 9.32 -3.89
N GLU A 205 -19.21 8.56 -3.41
CA GLU A 205 -17.88 8.42 -4.01
C GLU A 205 -17.97 7.71 -5.36
N ASN A 206 -18.87 6.74 -5.50
CA ASN A 206 -19.11 6.06 -6.77
C ASN A 206 -19.61 7.02 -7.85
N VAL A 207 -20.49 7.97 -7.51
CA VAL A 207 -20.92 9.02 -8.45
C VAL A 207 -19.73 9.87 -8.93
N ARG A 208 -18.82 10.23 -8.04
CA ARG A 208 -17.60 11.00 -8.39
C ARG A 208 -16.65 10.17 -9.25
N PHE A 209 -16.42 8.92 -8.89
CA PHE A 209 -15.62 7.97 -9.67
C PHE A 209 -16.16 7.84 -11.09
N LEU A 210 -17.45 7.52 -11.27
CA LEU A 210 -18.06 7.39 -12.60
C LEU A 210 -17.99 8.70 -13.39
N SER A 211 -18.14 9.86 -12.72
CA SER A 211 -18.00 11.17 -13.37
C SER A 211 -16.56 11.40 -13.88
N SER A 212 -15.55 10.98 -13.12
CA SER A 212 -14.15 11.06 -13.54
C SER A 212 -13.88 10.12 -14.72
N MET A 213 -14.39 8.89 -14.65
CA MET A 213 -14.19 7.89 -15.72
C MET A 213 -14.80 8.34 -17.06
N ARG A 214 -15.98 9.00 -17.04
CA ARG A 214 -16.60 9.56 -18.25
C ARG A 214 -15.77 10.66 -18.92
N LYS A 215 -14.86 11.29 -18.20
CA LYS A 215 -13.96 12.33 -18.74
C LYS A 215 -12.70 11.74 -19.38
N VAL A 216 -12.27 10.56 -18.94
CA VAL A 216 -11.01 9.94 -19.37
C VAL A 216 -11.20 8.77 -20.32
N LEU A 217 -12.32 8.06 -20.29
CA LEU A 217 -12.65 6.97 -21.20
C LEU A 217 -13.76 7.40 -22.14
N ASP A 218 -13.41 7.59 -23.40
CA ASP A 218 -14.38 7.98 -24.43
C ASP A 218 -15.53 6.99 -24.53
N GLY A 219 -16.76 7.51 -24.43
CA GLY A 219 -17.98 6.72 -24.51
C GLY A 219 -18.33 5.91 -23.26
N PHE A 220 -17.49 5.89 -22.22
CA PHE A 220 -17.78 5.19 -20.97
C PHE A 220 -19.02 5.81 -20.28
N GLN A 221 -19.92 4.96 -19.81
CA GLN A 221 -21.13 5.37 -19.10
C GLN A 221 -21.12 4.97 -17.63
N GLU A 222 -20.91 3.68 -17.36
CA GLU A 222 -20.94 3.13 -16.00
C GLU A 222 -20.30 1.73 -15.92
N LEU A 223 -20.11 1.26 -14.70
CA LEU A 223 -19.91 -0.16 -14.37
C LEU A 223 -21.22 -0.72 -13.86
N ARG A 224 -21.64 -1.89 -14.35
CA ARG A 224 -22.92 -2.52 -13.96
C ARG A 224 -22.75 -4.01 -13.73
N PHE A 225 -23.40 -4.50 -12.69
CA PHE A 225 -23.50 -5.93 -12.42
C PHE A 225 -24.65 -6.57 -13.17
N TYR A 226 -24.39 -7.77 -13.69
CA TYR A 226 -25.34 -8.63 -14.37
C TYR A 226 -25.37 -10.01 -13.69
N SER A 227 -26.55 -10.56 -13.43
CA SER A 227 -26.68 -11.89 -12.86
C SER A 227 -26.14 -12.95 -13.83
N SER A 228 -25.23 -13.79 -13.33
CA SER A 228 -24.66 -14.95 -14.05
C SER A 228 -25.26 -16.29 -13.60
N GLY A 229 -26.23 -16.27 -12.70
CA GLY A 229 -26.81 -17.46 -12.09
C GLY A 229 -26.07 -17.91 -10.81
N GLY A 230 -26.74 -18.72 -9.98
CA GLY A 230 -26.12 -19.26 -8.75
C GLY A 230 -25.75 -18.24 -7.66
N GLY A 231 -26.27 -17.00 -7.75
CA GLY A 231 -25.92 -15.92 -6.80
C GLY A 231 -24.65 -15.15 -7.18
N VAL A 232 -23.98 -15.53 -8.27
CA VAL A 232 -22.80 -14.83 -8.80
C VAL A 232 -23.21 -13.72 -9.73
N GLU A 233 -22.62 -12.56 -9.61
CA GLU A 233 -22.81 -11.42 -10.51
C GLU A 233 -21.52 -11.11 -11.27
N GLN A 234 -21.69 -10.66 -12.50
CA GLN A 234 -20.60 -10.29 -13.38
C GLN A 234 -20.59 -8.81 -13.65
N LEU A 235 -19.47 -8.16 -13.34
CA LEU A 235 -19.23 -6.75 -13.59
C LEU A 235 -18.91 -6.51 -15.07
N ARG A 236 -19.62 -5.56 -15.68
CA ARG A 236 -19.36 -5.13 -17.05
C ARG A 236 -19.23 -3.63 -17.14
N ALA A 237 -18.39 -3.19 -18.06
CA ALA A 237 -18.28 -1.79 -18.43
C ALA A 237 -19.26 -1.46 -19.55
N VAL A 238 -20.04 -0.41 -19.38
CA VAL A 238 -21.06 0.04 -20.33
C VAL A 238 -20.53 1.25 -21.09
N PHE A 239 -20.55 1.17 -22.42
CA PHE A 239 -20.14 2.25 -23.33
C PHE A 239 -21.24 2.65 -24.27
N ALA A 240 -21.29 3.91 -24.66
CA ALA A 240 -22.16 4.39 -25.74
C ALA A 240 -21.66 3.86 -27.09
N ALA A 241 -22.55 3.26 -27.88
CA ALA A 241 -22.23 2.78 -29.23
C ALA A 241 -22.78 3.70 -30.31
N SER A 242 -23.91 4.38 -30.08
CA SER A 242 -24.54 5.38 -30.89
C SER A 242 -25.54 6.17 -30.05
N GLU A 243 -26.18 7.20 -30.63
CA GLU A 243 -27.07 8.14 -29.88
C GLU A 243 -28.15 7.48 -29.00
N SER A 244 -28.45 6.21 -29.19
CA SER A 244 -29.49 5.49 -28.44
C SER A 244 -29.14 4.05 -28.06
N LYS A 245 -27.91 3.60 -28.28
CA LYS A 245 -27.51 2.21 -27.98
C LYS A 245 -26.27 2.22 -27.06
N SER A 246 -26.25 1.32 -26.08
CA SER A 246 -25.08 1.01 -25.26
C SER A 246 -24.61 -0.41 -25.55
N VAL A 247 -23.32 -0.63 -25.40
CA VAL A 247 -22.66 -1.94 -25.50
C VAL A 247 -22.01 -2.24 -24.15
N ASN A 248 -22.12 -3.49 -23.71
CA ASN A 248 -21.56 -3.97 -22.47
C ASN A 248 -20.34 -4.84 -22.78
N TYR A 249 -19.21 -4.52 -22.17
CA TYR A 249 -17.98 -5.26 -22.30
C TYR A 249 -17.64 -5.95 -20.97
N PHE A 250 -17.14 -7.19 -21.04
CA PHE A 250 -16.45 -7.80 -19.91
C PHE A 250 -15.18 -7.02 -19.58
N LEU A 251 -14.71 -7.09 -18.36
CA LEU A 251 -13.44 -6.44 -18.02
C LEU A 251 -12.28 -7.00 -18.86
N SER A 252 -12.31 -8.29 -19.17
CA SER A 252 -11.33 -8.96 -20.03
C SER A 252 -11.33 -8.49 -21.50
N GLU A 253 -12.43 -7.88 -21.97
CA GLU A 253 -12.53 -7.32 -23.32
C GLU A 253 -12.01 -5.88 -23.41
N LEU A 254 -11.79 -5.22 -22.27
CA LEU A 254 -11.17 -3.91 -22.21
C LEU A 254 -9.67 -4.02 -22.49
N SER A 255 -9.10 -2.97 -23.08
CA SER A 255 -7.65 -2.87 -23.17
C SER A 255 -7.02 -2.77 -21.79
N ASP A 256 -5.73 -3.15 -21.69
CA ASP A 256 -4.98 -3.06 -20.42
C ASP A 256 -5.01 -1.62 -19.87
N GLY A 257 -4.81 -0.60 -20.71
CA GLY A 257 -4.88 0.80 -20.30
C GLY A 257 -6.26 1.18 -19.74
N GLN A 258 -7.36 0.71 -20.32
CA GLN A 258 -8.70 0.98 -19.79
C GLN A 258 -8.91 0.33 -18.41
N ARG A 259 -8.45 -0.91 -18.23
CA ARG A 259 -8.51 -1.60 -16.92
C ARG A 259 -7.66 -0.88 -15.88
N TYR A 260 -6.46 -0.44 -16.26
CA TYR A 260 -5.59 0.34 -15.38
C TYR A 260 -6.22 1.66 -14.94
N LEU A 261 -6.79 2.41 -15.87
CA LEU A 261 -7.48 3.66 -15.54
C LEU A 261 -8.65 3.43 -14.57
N LEU A 262 -9.47 2.39 -14.79
CA LEU A 262 -10.53 2.01 -13.85
C LEU A 262 -9.95 1.76 -12.45
N ALA A 263 -8.89 0.96 -12.34
CA ALA A 263 -8.23 0.66 -11.08
C ALA A 263 -7.67 1.91 -10.40
N LEU A 264 -6.92 2.74 -11.13
CA LEU A 264 -6.30 3.94 -10.57
C LEU A 264 -7.32 4.98 -10.08
N TYR A 265 -8.40 5.19 -10.83
CA TYR A 265 -9.45 6.10 -10.39
C TYR A 265 -10.29 5.53 -9.23
N MET A 266 -10.46 4.20 -9.15
CA MET A 266 -11.03 3.57 -7.95
C MET A 266 -10.15 3.80 -6.74
N ILE A 267 -8.84 3.53 -6.83
CA ILE A 267 -7.87 3.78 -5.75
C ILE A 267 -7.94 5.25 -5.32
N LEU A 268 -7.98 6.18 -6.27
CA LEU A 268 -8.05 7.59 -5.98
C LEU A 268 -9.31 7.98 -5.20
N HIS A 269 -10.48 7.59 -5.70
CA HIS A 269 -11.76 8.01 -5.11
C HIS A 269 -12.12 7.27 -3.82
N PHE A 270 -11.71 6.01 -3.68
CA PHE A 270 -12.15 5.18 -2.56
C PHE A 270 -11.08 4.93 -1.50
N LEU A 271 -9.80 5.22 -1.80
CA LEU A 271 -8.72 5.12 -0.82
C LEU A 271 -8.08 6.48 -0.54
N VAL A 272 -7.47 7.12 -1.53
CA VAL A 272 -6.75 8.39 -1.32
C VAL A 272 -7.69 9.48 -0.84
N ALA A 273 -8.86 9.64 -1.48
CA ALA A 273 -9.90 10.59 -1.07
C ALA A 273 -10.65 10.20 0.22
N LYS A 274 -10.24 9.14 0.90
CA LYS A 274 -10.69 8.75 2.24
C LYS A 274 -9.63 8.98 3.32
N GLY A 275 -8.50 9.59 2.97
CA GLY A 275 -7.39 9.83 3.90
C GLY A 275 -6.51 8.61 4.14
N SER A 276 -6.60 7.58 3.31
CA SER A 276 -5.76 6.38 3.42
C SER A 276 -4.30 6.66 3.08
N THR A 277 -3.40 5.80 3.57
CA THR A 277 -2.01 5.73 3.11
C THR A 277 -1.91 4.68 2.02
N VAL A 278 -1.56 5.08 0.81
CA VAL A 278 -1.54 4.20 -0.36
C VAL A 278 -0.15 4.18 -0.99
N PHE A 279 0.41 2.98 -1.12
CA PHE A 279 1.60 2.70 -1.91
C PHE A 279 1.16 2.06 -3.22
N ILE A 280 1.65 2.55 -4.35
CA ILE A 280 1.39 1.95 -5.67
C ILE A 280 2.72 1.66 -6.36
N ASP A 281 2.96 0.40 -6.68
CA ASP A 281 4.12 -0.05 -7.46
C ASP A 281 3.75 -0.02 -8.95
N GLU A 282 4.46 0.81 -9.73
CA GLU A 282 4.31 0.99 -11.16
C GLU A 282 2.88 1.34 -11.62
N PRO A 283 2.29 2.47 -11.15
CA PRO A 283 0.92 2.87 -11.50
C PRO A 283 0.74 3.21 -13.00
N ASP A 284 1.81 3.35 -13.71
CA ASP A 284 1.90 3.86 -15.07
C ASP A 284 2.06 2.77 -16.15
N ASN A 285 2.18 1.52 -15.75
CA ASN A 285 2.20 0.41 -16.70
C ASN A 285 0.93 0.44 -17.54
N PHE A 286 1.07 0.45 -18.88
CA PHE A 286 -0.03 0.43 -19.88
C PHE A 286 -0.87 1.72 -20.01
N ILE A 287 -0.56 2.81 -19.28
CA ILE A 287 -1.28 4.07 -19.43
C ILE A 287 -0.58 4.95 -20.49
N ALA A 288 -1.36 5.57 -21.35
CA ALA A 288 -0.81 6.52 -22.32
C ALA A 288 -0.36 7.81 -21.61
N LEU A 289 0.73 8.42 -22.14
CA LEU A 289 1.29 9.69 -21.61
C LEU A 289 0.23 10.75 -21.31
N ARG A 290 -0.76 10.90 -22.22
CA ARG A 290 -1.84 11.89 -22.10
C ARG A 290 -2.81 11.61 -20.94
N GLU A 291 -2.84 10.41 -20.41
CA GLU A 291 -3.78 9.96 -19.36
C GLU A 291 -3.14 10.06 -17.97
N VAL A 292 -1.81 10.02 -17.90
CA VAL A 292 -1.06 10.12 -16.64
C VAL A 292 -1.21 11.50 -16.00
N GLN A 293 -1.10 12.58 -16.78
CA GLN A 293 -1.18 13.96 -16.25
C GLN A 293 -2.53 14.28 -15.58
N PRO A 294 -3.69 13.99 -16.19
CA PRO A 294 -4.99 14.20 -15.54
C PRO A 294 -5.14 13.40 -14.25
N TRP A 295 -4.62 12.16 -14.23
CA TRP A 295 -4.67 11.33 -13.03
C TRP A 295 -3.79 11.89 -11.91
N LEU A 296 -2.53 12.29 -12.21
CA LEU A 296 -1.64 12.90 -11.21
C LEU A 296 -2.25 14.16 -10.61
N LYS A 297 -2.83 15.02 -11.45
CA LYS A 297 -3.49 16.24 -10.97
C LYS A 297 -4.67 15.90 -10.06
N ALA A 298 -5.51 14.96 -10.44
CA ALA A 298 -6.63 14.50 -9.60
C ALA A 298 -6.14 13.86 -8.29
N ALA A 299 -4.99 13.17 -8.31
CA ALA A 299 -4.37 12.61 -7.11
C ALA A 299 -3.84 13.72 -6.18
N GLU A 300 -3.21 14.76 -6.72
CA GLU A 300 -2.77 15.92 -5.93
C GLU A 300 -3.94 16.64 -5.27
N GLU A 301 -5.01 16.91 -6.01
CA GLU A 301 -6.24 17.51 -5.50
C GLU A 301 -6.84 16.64 -4.37
N ALA A 302 -6.94 15.33 -4.57
CA ALA A 302 -7.47 14.43 -3.55
C ALA A 302 -6.61 14.38 -2.27
N ILE A 303 -5.28 14.41 -2.41
CA ILE A 303 -4.37 14.43 -1.27
C ILE A 303 -4.54 15.73 -0.47
N GLU A 304 -4.67 16.88 -1.13
CA GLU A 304 -4.83 18.18 -0.50
C GLU A 304 -6.18 18.32 0.20
N ASP A 305 -7.25 17.87 -0.44
CA ASP A 305 -8.62 18.02 0.08
C ASP A 305 -8.92 17.02 1.22
N TYR A 306 -8.40 15.81 1.16
CA TYR A 306 -8.77 14.71 2.07
C TYR A 306 -7.64 14.22 2.97
N HIS A 307 -6.46 14.85 2.90
CA HIS A 307 -5.29 14.50 3.70
C HIS A 307 -4.84 13.03 3.55
N GLY A 308 -5.09 12.42 2.39
CA GLY A 308 -4.55 11.13 2.01
C GLY A 308 -3.02 11.18 1.88
N GLN A 309 -2.39 10.02 1.87
CA GLN A 309 -0.95 9.88 1.65
C GLN A 309 -0.70 8.94 0.49
N LEU A 310 0.06 9.40 -0.51
CA LEU A 310 0.32 8.62 -1.72
C LEU A 310 1.81 8.49 -1.98
N ILE A 311 2.28 7.25 -1.99
CA ILE A 311 3.66 6.88 -2.27
C ILE A 311 3.68 6.07 -3.57
N LEU A 312 4.35 6.59 -4.59
CA LEU A 312 4.48 5.97 -5.90
C LEU A 312 5.87 5.39 -6.10
N ILE A 313 5.96 4.23 -6.72
CA ILE A 313 7.18 3.73 -7.35
C ILE A 313 6.92 3.80 -8.85
N SER A 314 7.68 4.62 -9.58
CA SER A 314 7.47 4.78 -11.03
C SER A 314 8.75 5.16 -11.74
N HIS A 315 8.84 4.75 -13.01
CA HIS A 315 9.87 5.14 -13.96
C HIS A 315 9.30 5.96 -15.13
N HIS A 316 8.01 6.31 -15.08
CA HIS A 316 7.34 7.02 -16.16
C HIS A 316 7.80 8.47 -16.28
N PRO A 317 8.21 8.94 -17.47
CA PRO A 317 8.77 10.28 -17.67
C PRO A 317 7.89 11.42 -17.11
N GLU A 318 6.56 11.34 -17.30
CA GLU A 318 5.64 12.37 -16.80
C GLU A 318 5.60 12.43 -15.27
N ILE A 319 5.54 11.28 -14.61
CA ILE A 319 5.56 11.22 -13.13
C ILE A 319 6.90 11.74 -12.61
N LEU A 320 8.01 11.34 -13.25
CA LEU A 320 9.35 11.82 -12.92
C LEU A 320 9.43 13.34 -13.05
N ASN A 321 9.01 13.91 -14.18
CA ASN A 321 9.11 15.34 -14.44
C ASN A 321 8.25 16.18 -13.50
N GLN A 322 7.10 15.66 -13.06
CA GLN A 322 6.22 16.39 -12.16
C GLN A 322 6.60 16.25 -10.68
N TRP A 323 7.00 15.04 -10.24
CA TRP A 323 7.16 14.74 -8.82
C TRP A 323 8.61 14.59 -8.36
N ALA A 324 9.56 14.18 -9.21
CA ALA A 324 10.91 13.84 -8.75
C ALA A 324 11.61 15.01 -8.05
N SER A 325 11.55 16.21 -8.61
CA SER A 325 12.26 17.37 -8.06
C SER A 325 11.77 17.78 -6.66
N ARG A 326 10.49 17.57 -6.35
CA ARG A 326 9.88 17.99 -5.09
C ARG A 326 9.70 16.84 -4.10
N HIS A 327 9.35 15.66 -4.61
CA HIS A 327 8.90 14.50 -3.83
C HIS A 327 9.74 13.24 -4.09
N GLY A 328 10.81 13.36 -4.90
CA GLY A 328 11.67 12.23 -5.26
C GLY A 328 12.58 11.79 -4.13
N LEU A 329 12.54 10.49 -3.82
CA LEU A 329 13.47 9.83 -2.91
C LEU A 329 14.13 8.68 -3.66
N ARG A 330 15.44 8.79 -3.84
CA ARG A 330 16.22 7.79 -4.54
C ARG A 330 16.65 6.67 -3.60
N PHE A 331 16.38 5.43 -4.00
CA PHE A 331 16.85 4.21 -3.38
C PHE A 331 18.06 3.68 -4.13
N PHE A 332 19.13 3.38 -3.43
CA PHE A 332 20.33 2.83 -4.02
C PHE A 332 21.04 1.84 -3.11
N ARG A 333 21.93 1.06 -3.68
CA ARG A 333 22.75 0.07 -2.96
C ARG A 333 24.18 0.15 -3.47
N GLU A 334 25.10 0.47 -2.60
CA GLU A 334 26.53 0.41 -2.92
C GLU A 334 27.01 -1.02 -2.91
N ASN A 335 27.65 -1.47 -3.99
CA ASN A 335 28.22 -2.83 -4.10
C ASN A 335 27.26 -3.95 -3.71
N ASN A 336 25.99 -3.86 -4.07
CA ASN A 336 24.91 -4.78 -3.62
C ASN A 336 24.79 -4.91 -2.09
N GLY A 337 25.26 -3.95 -1.34
CA GLY A 337 25.16 -3.86 0.11
C GLY A 337 23.76 -3.45 0.60
N HIS A 338 23.74 -2.68 1.67
CA HIS A 338 22.51 -2.21 2.29
C HIS A 338 21.83 -1.13 1.47
N VAL A 339 20.50 -1.09 1.51
CA VAL A 339 19.73 0.00 0.92
C VAL A 339 20.02 1.31 1.67
N ARG A 340 20.16 2.36 0.89
CA ARG A 340 20.25 3.76 1.35
C ARG A 340 19.28 4.60 0.55
N THR A 341 18.92 5.75 1.09
CA THR A 341 18.06 6.72 0.43
C THR A 341 18.67 8.11 0.48
N GLU A 342 18.44 8.87 -0.58
CA GLU A 342 18.73 10.29 -0.62
C GLU A 342 17.66 11.04 -1.41
N ARG A 343 17.51 12.34 -1.17
CA ARG A 343 16.60 13.15 -1.98
C ARG A 343 17.09 13.21 -3.41
N PHE A 344 16.16 13.12 -4.36
CA PHE A 344 16.47 13.31 -5.77
C PHE A 344 17.05 14.71 -5.99
N ARG A 345 18.16 14.77 -6.72
CA ARG A 345 18.83 16.03 -7.07
C ARG A 345 18.45 16.41 -8.50
N SER A 346 17.79 17.53 -8.64
CA SER A 346 17.53 18.13 -9.95
C SER A 346 18.80 18.74 -10.54
N ASP A 347 18.82 18.91 -11.86
CA ASP A 347 19.90 19.64 -12.52
C ASP A 347 20.02 21.06 -11.96
N PRO A 348 21.18 21.45 -11.40
CA PRO A 348 21.39 22.80 -10.85
C PRO A 348 21.20 23.94 -11.86
N LYS A 349 21.38 23.65 -13.15
CA LYS A 349 21.21 24.62 -14.25
C LYS A 349 19.76 24.65 -14.76
N GLY A 350 18.97 23.63 -14.45
CA GLY A 350 17.59 23.50 -14.93
C GLY A 350 17.47 23.18 -16.43
N ASP A 351 18.57 22.78 -17.08
CA ASP A 351 18.61 22.50 -18.52
C ASP A 351 17.99 21.11 -18.85
N LEU A 352 17.98 20.19 -17.88
CA LEU A 352 17.52 18.81 -18.06
C LEU A 352 16.33 18.50 -17.19
N GLN A 353 15.36 17.80 -17.79
CA GLN A 353 14.24 17.26 -17.05
C GLN A 353 14.67 16.07 -16.17
N PRO A 354 13.99 15.80 -15.02
CA PRO A 354 14.28 14.65 -14.16
C PRO A 354 14.34 13.31 -14.90
N SER A 355 13.43 13.08 -15.84
CA SER A 355 13.42 11.87 -16.66
C SER A 355 14.68 11.73 -17.54
N GLU A 356 15.21 12.84 -18.04
CA GLU A 356 16.46 12.84 -18.85
C GLU A 356 17.69 12.58 -17.97
N LEU A 357 17.73 13.13 -16.77
CA LEU A 357 18.82 12.88 -15.81
C LEU A 357 18.89 11.38 -15.49
N ILE A 358 17.75 10.76 -15.16
CA ILE A 358 17.65 9.35 -14.86
C ILE A 358 18.02 8.50 -16.09
N ALA A 359 17.52 8.84 -17.29
CA ALA A 359 17.82 8.11 -18.51
C ALA A 359 19.32 8.13 -18.88
N ARG A 360 20.05 9.15 -18.44
CA ARG A 360 21.52 9.28 -18.64
C ARG A 360 22.33 8.68 -17.50
N GLY A 361 21.69 8.20 -16.43
CA GLY A 361 22.38 7.73 -15.22
C GLY A 361 23.10 8.84 -14.46
N TRP A 362 22.60 10.07 -14.55
CA TRP A 362 23.19 11.25 -13.90
C TRP A 362 22.56 11.58 -12.55
N GLU A 363 21.61 10.78 -12.12
CA GLU A 363 21.07 10.83 -10.76
C GLU A 363 22.12 10.50 -9.68
N ASP A 364 23.28 9.98 -10.09
CA ASP A 364 24.45 9.65 -9.26
C ASP A 364 25.53 10.74 -9.25
N ALA A 365 25.41 11.80 -10.06
CA ALA A 365 26.44 12.81 -10.28
C ALA A 365 26.42 13.97 -9.27
#